data_e20c37c42a248b59908e3cbff2833a41
#
_entry.id   e20c37c42a248b59908e3cbff2833a41
#
_cell.length_a   1.000
_cell.length_b   1.000
_cell.length_c   1.000
_cell.angle_alpha   90.00
_cell.angle_beta   90.00
_cell.angle_gamma   90.00
#
_symmetry.space_group_name_H-M   'P 1'
#
loop_
_entity.id
_entity.type
_entity.pdbx_description
1 polymer ?
#
loop_
_entity_poly.entity_id
_entity_poly.type
_entity_poly.pdbx_seq_one_letter_code
_entity_poly.pdbx_strand_id
1 'polypeptide(L)'
;MIAAALRGVTKRFGSMVALDEVDLELRGGEVLALLGPNGAGKTTALSVILGLRRPDRGRAELLGTAPRDRDARAAIGVTPQEAGFPPTLRVHEIVDLVRAHFATPVPTAELLARFGLAHCRRRQAGGLSGGERRGLSVALAFAGRPLAVFLDEPTTGLDVEARRSLWQELHAFAAAGGTILLTTHYLEEAETLATRVVLLARGRIAAEGSPSQLAEAHGGSLEEAFLTLTRSDA
;
A
#
# COMPACT_ATOMS: atom_id res chain seq x y z
N MET A 1 17.34 -4.56 -7.37
CA MET A 1 17.22 -3.09 -7.13
C MET A 1 16.34 -2.88 -5.90
N ILE A 2 16.68 -1.92 -5.03
CA ILE A 2 15.83 -1.53 -3.89
C ILE A 2 14.84 -0.49 -4.41
N ALA A 3 13.54 -0.77 -4.28
CA ALA A 3 12.46 0.13 -4.71
C ALA A 3 12.16 1.19 -3.63
N ALA A 4 12.25 0.83 -2.35
CA ALA A 4 12.13 1.78 -1.25
C ALA A 4 12.91 1.28 -0.03
N ALA A 5 13.37 2.21 0.83
CA ALA A 5 14.00 1.84 2.08
C ALA A 5 13.73 2.86 3.18
N LEU A 6 13.68 2.37 4.41
CA LEU A 6 13.84 3.12 5.65
C LEU A 6 15.16 2.66 6.29
N ARG A 7 15.95 3.61 6.79
CA ARG A 7 17.25 3.35 7.43
C ARG A 7 17.29 4.02 8.80
N GLY A 8 17.15 3.24 9.87
CA GLY A 8 17.16 3.70 11.26
C GLY A 8 16.10 4.77 11.53
N VAL A 9 14.92 4.62 10.93
CA VAL A 9 13.89 5.66 10.96
C VAL A 9 13.19 5.71 12.30
N THR A 10 13.25 6.88 12.95
CA THR A 10 12.46 7.23 14.12
C THR A 10 11.49 8.36 13.75
N LYS A 11 10.21 8.21 14.14
CA LYS A 11 9.18 9.24 13.97
C LYS A 11 8.34 9.40 15.21
N ARG A 12 8.20 10.65 15.67
CA ARG A 12 7.42 11.02 16.86
C ARG A 12 6.28 11.97 16.51
N PHE A 13 5.22 11.90 17.29
CA PHE A 13 4.10 12.86 17.30
C PHE A 13 3.88 13.28 18.76
N GLY A 14 4.43 14.44 19.12
CA GLY A 14 4.51 14.85 20.52
C GLY A 14 5.31 13.84 21.35
N SER A 15 4.70 13.29 22.38
CA SER A 15 5.30 12.26 23.23
C SER A 15 5.23 10.84 22.64
N MET A 16 4.34 10.61 21.66
CA MET A 16 4.14 9.28 21.07
C MET A 16 5.22 8.96 20.03
N VAL A 17 5.88 7.81 20.20
CA VAL A 17 6.83 7.26 19.22
C VAL A 17 6.06 6.36 18.26
N ALA A 18 5.87 6.80 17.02
CA ALA A 18 5.15 6.05 16.01
C ALA A 18 6.03 5.09 15.22
N LEU A 19 7.33 5.42 15.07
CA LEU A 19 8.37 4.53 14.54
C LEU A 19 9.63 4.71 15.39
N ASP A 20 10.29 3.61 15.71
CA ASP A 20 11.45 3.59 16.58
C ASP A 20 12.56 2.72 15.97
N GLU A 21 13.56 3.39 15.37
CA GLU A 21 14.73 2.80 14.72
C GLU A 21 14.37 1.73 13.67
N VAL A 22 13.37 2.03 12.81
CA VAL A 22 12.87 1.09 11.81
C VAL A 22 13.82 1.04 10.60
N ASP A 23 14.30 -0.17 10.30
CA ASP A 23 14.99 -0.53 9.06
C ASP A 23 14.07 -1.41 8.21
N LEU A 24 13.71 -0.95 7.00
CA LEU A 24 12.81 -1.65 6.09
C LEU A 24 13.34 -1.51 4.65
N GLU A 25 13.34 -2.58 3.89
CA GLU A 25 13.63 -2.55 2.46
C GLU A 25 12.47 -3.16 1.66
N LEU A 26 12.12 -2.52 0.58
CA LEU A 26 11.25 -3.07 -0.49
C LEU A 26 12.13 -3.37 -1.70
N ARG A 27 12.17 -4.61 -2.13
CA ARG A 27 12.95 -5.04 -3.29
C ARG A 27 12.13 -4.95 -4.56
N GLY A 28 12.78 -4.65 -5.69
CA GLY A 28 12.10 -4.63 -6.99
C GLY A 28 11.53 -6.01 -7.33
N GLY A 29 10.27 -6.04 -7.82
CA GLY A 29 9.53 -7.26 -8.12
C GLY A 29 8.96 -8.00 -6.90
N GLU A 30 9.07 -7.41 -5.71
CA GLU A 30 8.57 -7.99 -4.46
C GLU A 30 7.15 -7.51 -4.15
N VAL A 31 6.36 -8.38 -3.53
CA VAL A 31 5.13 -7.99 -2.83
C VAL A 31 5.39 -8.05 -1.33
N LEU A 32 5.53 -6.89 -0.72
CA LEU A 32 5.75 -6.72 0.71
C LEU A 32 4.46 -6.31 1.41
N ALA A 33 3.99 -7.14 2.35
CA ALA A 33 2.92 -6.76 3.26
C ALA A 33 3.50 -6.22 4.58
N LEU A 34 3.19 -4.97 4.90
CA LEU A 34 3.45 -4.40 6.21
C LEU A 34 2.24 -4.67 7.11
N LEU A 35 2.32 -5.73 7.89
CA LEU A 35 1.27 -6.24 8.74
C LEU A 35 1.41 -5.68 10.17
N GLY A 36 0.30 -5.44 10.86
CA GLY A 36 0.33 -5.01 12.26
C GLY A 36 -1.02 -4.46 12.72
N PRO A 37 -1.25 -4.37 14.03
CA PRO A 37 -2.49 -3.80 14.58
C PRO A 37 -2.64 -2.31 14.25
N ASN A 38 -3.84 -1.77 14.52
CA ASN A 38 -4.07 -0.34 14.40
C ASN A 38 -3.15 0.42 15.37
N GLY A 39 -2.56 1.52 14.89
CA GLY A 39 -1.58 2.28 15.67
C GLY A 39 -0.16 1.71 15.70
N ALA A 40 0.13 0.58 15.05
CA ALA A 40 1.46 -0.01 15.02
C ALA A 40 2.53 0.84 14.28
N GLY A 41 2.09 1.83 13.47
CA GLY A 41 3.00 2.70 12.71
C GLY A 41 3.01 2.47 11.20
N LYS A 42 2.17 1.56 10.66
CA LYS A 42 2.13 1.17 9.23
C LYS A 42 1.97 2.38 8.29
N THR A 43 0.90 3.15 8.46
CA THR A 43 0.64 4.38 7.66
C THR A 43 1.74 5.43 7.85
N THR A 44 2.35 5.49 9.06
CA THR A 44 3.48 6.38 9.33
C THR A 44 4.71 5.95 8.52
N ALA A 45 5.06 4.67 8.51
CA ALA A 45 6.16 4.13 7.73
C ALA A 45 5.94 4.41 6.23
N LEU A 46 4.75 4.12 5.72
CA LEU A 46 4.37 4.43 4.34
C LEU A 46 4.50 5.93 4.03
N SER A 47 4.00 6.79 4.91
CA SER A 47 4.08 8.26 4.74
C SER A 47 5.52 8.77 4.71
N VAL A 48 6.43 8.15 5.47
CA VAL A 48 7.87 8.49 5.46
C VAL A 48 8.53 8.02 4.18
N ILE A 49 8.26 6.78 3.73
CA ILE A 49 8.74 6.25 2.44
C ILE A 49 8.35 7.17 1.28
N LEU A 50 7.10 7.64 1.28
CA LEU A 50 6.55 8.50 0.23
C LEU A 50 6.97 9.98 0.35
N GLY A 51 7.78 10.34 1.37
CA GLY A 51 8.21 11.71 1.60
C GLY A 51 7.09 12.68 2.00
N LEU A 52 5.91 12.16 2.37
CA LEU A 52 4.78 12.94 2.91
C LEU A 52 5.08 13.42 4.33
N ARG A 53 5.88 12.66 5.07
CA ARG A 53 6.38 13.02 6.40
C ARG A 53 7.90 12.89 6.45
N ARG A 54 8.55 13.82 7.15
CA ARG A 54 9.98 13.73 7.44
C ARG A 54 10.18 12.88 8.69
N PRO A 55 11.15 11.94 8.69
CA PRO A 55 11.55 11.26 9.92
C PRO A 55 12.25 12.26 10.86
N ASP A 56 12.21 11.99 12.16
CA ASP A 56 12.95 12.78 13.16
C ASP A 56 14.41 12.31 13.26
N ARG A 57 14.66 11.01 12.97
CA ARG A 57 16.00 10.41 12.80
C ARG A 57 15.97 9.40 11.64
N GLY A 58 17.15 9.07 11.14
CA GLY A 58 17.30 8.17 10.01
C GLY A 58 16.97 8.82 8.67
N ARG A 59 16.80 7.99 7.64
CA ARG A 59 16.46 8.45 6.30
C ARG A 59 15.56 7.47 5.57
N ALA A 60 14.84 7.97 4.56
CA ALA A 60 14.08 7.16 3.62
C ALA A 60 14.62 7.35 2.21
N GLU A 61 14.52 6.31 1.40
CA GLU A 61 14.91 6.28 0.00
C GLU A 61 13.75 5.73 -0.85
N LEU A 62 13.55 6.27 -2.04
CA LEU A 62 12.55 5.85 -3.01
C LEU A 62 13.21 5.75 -4.39
N LEU A 63 13.19 4.55 -5.00
CA LEU A 63 13.85 4.26 -6.27
C LEU A 63 15.32 4.73 -6.30
N GLY A 64 16.04 4.58 -5.18
CA GLY A 64 17.45 4.97 -5.03
C GLY A 64 17.70 6.47 -4.84
N THR A 65 16.64 7.28 -4.72
CA THR A 65 16.74 8.73 -4.55
C THR A 65 16.01 9.20 -3.27
N ALA A 66 16.03 10.50 -3.01
CA ALA A 66 15.23 11.08 -1.93
C ALA A 66 13.73 10.93 -2.23
N PRO A 67 12.85 10.65 -1.22
CA PRO A 67 11.42 10.42 -1.44
C PRO A 67 10.66 11.59 -2.09
N ARG A 68 11.25 12.76 -2.14
CA ARG A 68 10.67 13.96 -2.77
C ARG A 68 11.17 14.21 -4.18
N ASP A 69 12.03 13.36 -4.69
CA ASP A 69 12.49 13.41 -6.07
C ASP A 69 11.30 13.30 -7.02
N ARG A 70 11.27 14.17 -8.04
CA ARG A 70 10.13 14.28 -8.94
C ARG A 70 9.99 13.05 -9.83
N ASP A 71 11.10 12.54 -10.32
CA ASP A 71 11.11 11.43 -11.27
C ASP A 71 10.76 10.12 -10.57
N ALA A 72 11.29 9.92 -9.35
CA ALA A 72 10.90 8.79 -8.50
C ALA A 72 9.39 8.82 -8.19
N ARG A 73 8.83 9.99 -7.87
CA ARG A 73 7.39 10.12 -7.59
C ARG A 73 6.51 9.92 -8.83
N ALA A 74 6.98 10.30 -10.01
CA ALA A 74 6.26 10.06 -11.26
C ALA A 74 6.25 8.58 -11.66
N ALA A 75 7.18 7.77 -11.15
CA ALA A 75 7.33 6.36 -11.45
C ALA A 75 6.58 5.43 -10.46
N ILE A 76 5.89 5.97 -9.47
CA ILE A 76 5.15 5.19 -8.47
C ILE A 76 3.65 5.48 -8.51
N GLY A 77 2.86 4.50 -8.05
CA GLY A 77 1.45 4.67 -7.73
C GLY A 77 1.20 4.64 -6.23
N VAL A 78 0.28 5.47 -5.77
CA VAL A 78 -0.03 5.58 -4.33
C VAL A 78 -1.53 5.58 -4.12
N THR A 79 -1.99 4.77 -3.16
CA THR A 79 -3.37 4.83 -2.67
C THR A 79 -3.34 5.29 -1.22
N PRO A 80 -3.89 6.46 -0.89
CA PRO A 80 -4.01 6.89 0.50
C PRO A 80 -5.08 6.09 1.24
N GLN A 81 -5.03 6.10 2.58
CA GLN A 81 -6.03 5.45 3.43
C GLN A 81 -7.43 6.02 3.19
N GLU A 82 -7.55 7.32 3.06
CA GLU A 82 -8.79 8.00 2.70
C GLU A 82 -8.62 8.73 1.36
N ALA A 83 -9.46 8.40 0.40
CA ALA A 83 -9.53 9.09 -0.88
C ALA A 83 -10.80 9.94 -0.93
N GLY A 84 -10.61 11.25 -0.87
CA GLY A 84 -11.66 12.24 -1.13
C GLY A 84 -11.70 12.58 -2.61
N PHE A 85 -12.83 12.34 -3.26
CA PHE A 85 -13.07 12.80 -4.64
C PHE A 85 -14.08 13.93 -4.64
N PRO A 86 -13.92 14.96 -5.52
CA PRO A 86 -14.95 15.97 -5.72
C PRO A 86 -16.29 15.28 -6.07
N PRO A 87 -17.36 15.44 -5.28
CA PRO A 87 -18.58 14.65 -5.41
C PRO A 87 -19.32 14.86 -6.72
N THR A 88 -19.12 16.00 -7.36
CA THR A 88 -19.77 16.40 -8.61
C THR A 88 -19.06 15.88 -9.86
N LEU A 89 -17.76 15.52 -9.76
CA LEU A 89 -17.04 14.97 -10.90
C LEU A 89 -17.46 13.53 -11.16
N ARG A 90 -17.51 13.17 -12.44
CA ARG A 90 -17.75 11.79 -12.86
C ARG A 90 -16.48 10.96 -12.73
N VAL A 91 -16.64 9.65 -12.57
CA VAL A 91 -15.52 8.71 -12.43
C VAL A 91 -14.48 8.88 -13.53
N HIS A 92 -14.91 8.92 -14.82
CA HIS A 92 -13.96 9.10 -15.93
C HIS A 92 -13.26 10.46 -15.91
N GLU A 93 -13.91 11.53 -15.46
CA GLU A 93 -13.30 12.86 -15.34
C GLU A 93 -12.19 12.88 -14.29
N ILE A 94 -12.39 12.18 -13.17
CA ILE A 94 -11.38 12.01 -12.12
C ILE A 94 -10.18 11.21 -12.67
N VAL A 95 -10.44 10.11 -13.39
CA VAL A 95 -9.40 9.31 -14.01
C VAL A 95 -8.63 10.13 -15.04
N ASP A 96 -9.31 10.86 -15.91
CA ASP A 96 -8.69 11.68 -16.97
C ASP A 96 -7.85 12.81 -16.36
N LEU A 97 -8.31 13.43 -15.26
CA LEU A 97 -7.54 14.43 -14.51
C LEU A 97 -6.23 13.85 -13.98
N VAL A 98 -6.27 12.68 -13.36
CA VAL A 98 -5.05 12.03 -12.82
C VAL A 98 -4.13 11.61 -13.95
N ARG A 99 -4.66 11.00 -15.01
CA ARG A 99 -3.91 10.58 -16.20
C ARG A 99 -3.15 11.72 -16.88
N ALA A 100 -3.70 12.92 -16.86
CA ALA A 100 -3.07 14.10 -17.47
C ALA A 100 -1.70 14.45 -16.86
N HIS A 101 -1.35 13.90 -15.71
CA HIS A 101 -0.05 14.10 -15.05
C HIS A 101 1.04 13.16 -15.58
N PHE A 102 0.70 12.16 -16.40
CA PHE A 102 1.64 11.14 -16.88
C PHE A 102 1.85 11.24 -18.39
N ALA A 103 3.06 10.97 -18.84
CA ALA A 103 3.41 11.03 -20.28
C ALA A 103 2.74 9.88 -21.07
N THR A 104 2.66 8.68 -20.49
CA THR A 104 2.13 7.47 -21.15
C THR A 104 1.09 6.77 -20.24
N PRO A 105 -0.05 7.43 -19.96
CA PRO A 105 -1.02 6.87 -19.02
C PRO A 105 -1.78 5.67 -19.61
N VAL A 106 -2.30 4.82 -18.74
CA VAL A 106 -3.25 3.76 -19.10
C VAL A 106 -4.54 4.40 -19.64
N PRO A 107 -5.14 3.94 -20.73
CA PRO A 107 -6.42 4.46 -21.22
C PRO A 107 -7.53 4.35 -20.15
N THR A 108 -8.38 5.38 -20.02
CA THR A 108 -9.44 5.44 -18.99
C THR A 108 -10.36 4.23 -19.01
N ALA A 109 -10.79 3.80 -20.21
CA ALA A 109 -11.68 2.64 -20.34
C ALA A 109 -10.99 1.34 -19.89
N GLU A 110 -9.72 1.16 -20.25
CA GLU A 110 -8.91 0.00 -19.84
C GLU A 110 -8.73 -0.01 -18.31
N LEU A 111 -8.31 1.13 -17.74
CA LEU A 111 -8.10 1.23 -16.29
C LEU A 111 -9.38 0.90 -15.51
N LEU A 112 -10.51 1.48 -15.90
CA LEU A 112 -11.79 1.23 -15.23
C LEU A 112 -12.28 -0.22 -15.42
N ALA A 113 -12.02 -0.84 -16.57
CA ALA A 113 -12.38 -2.24 -16.80
C ALA A 113 -11.57 -3.18 -15.92
N ARG A 114 -10.26 -2.98 -15.83
CA ARG A 114 -9.34 -3.78 -14.97
C ARG A 114 -9.78 -3.82 -13.52
N PHE A 115 -10.28 -2.70 -12.98
CA PHE A 115 -10.70 -2.60 -11.58
C PHE A 115 -12.22 -2.76 -11.39
N GLY A 116 -12.97 -3.31 -12.38
CA GLY A 116 -14.40 -3.58 -12.26
C GLY A 116 -15.29 -2.34 -12.23
N LEU A 117 -14.76 -1.17 -12.60
CA LEU A 117 -15.44 0.13 -12.49
C LEU A 117 -16.05 0.64 -13.79
N ALA A 118 -16.07 -0.17 -14.84
CA ALA A 118 -16.63 0.23 -16.16
C ALA A 118 -18.10 0.65 -16.06
N HIS A 119 -18.88 -0.01 -15.21
CA HIS A 119 -20.30 0.23 -15.01
C HIS A 119 -20.61 1.61 -14.39
N CYS A 120 -19.71 2.13 -13.57
CA CYS A 120 -19.87 3.44 -12.92
C CYS A 120 -19.14 4.60 -13.63
N ARG A 121 -18.56 4.36 -14.80
CA ARG A 121 -17.74 5.35 -15.55
C ARG A 121 -18.35 6.74 -15.63
N ARG A 122 -19.68 6.84 -15.86
CA ARG A 122 -20.41 8.11 -16.02
C ARG A 122 -21.08 8.60 -14.74
N ARG A 123 -21.01 7.84 -13.65
CA ARG A 123 -21.59 8.24 -12.35
C ARG A 123 -20.73 9.30 -11.69
N GLN A 124 -21.37 10.20 -10.96
CA GLN A 124 -20.68 11.15 -10.11
C GLN A 124 -20.05 10.45 -8.88
N ALA A 125 -18.88 10.91 -8.46
CA ALA A 125 -18.15 10.29 -7.35
C ALA A 125 -18.90 10.36 -6.02
N GLY A 126 -19.77 11.36 -5.84
CA GLY A 126 -20.66 11.44 -4.67
C GLY A 126 -21.69 10.31 -4.58
N GLY A 127 -22.02 9.66 -5.69
CA GLY A 127 -22.94 8.53 -5.76
C GLY A 127 -22.27 7.15 -5.73
N LEU A 128 -20.96 7.07 -5.53
CA LEU A 128 -20.24 5.80 -5.42
C LEU A 128 -20.45 5.17 -4.04
N SER A 129 -20.59 3.85 -4.01
CA SER A 129 -20.47 3.08 -2.77
C SER A 129 -19.08 3.22 -2.15
N GLY A 130 -18.92 2.83 -0.90
CA GLY A 130 -17.61 2.80 -0.24
C GLY A 130 -16.60 1.92 -1.00
N GLY A 131 -17.04 0.74 -1.43
CA GLY A 131 -16.22 -0.18 -2.22
C GLY A 131 -15.84 0.38 -3.59
N GLU A 132 -16.80 0.94 -4.35
CA GLU A 132 -16.51 1.58 -5.65
C GLU A 132 -15.54 2.76 -5.49
N ARG A 133 -15.68 3.56 -4.43
CA ARG A 133 -14.77 4.66 -4.11
C ARG A 133 -13.37 4.16 -3.78
N ARG A 134 -13.27 3.06 -3.00
CA ARG A 134 -11.99 2.43 -2.69
C ARG A 134 -11.35 1.84 -3.94
N GLY A 135 -12.11 1.10 -4.74
CA GLY A 135 -11.64 0.56 -6.02
C GLY A 135 -11.13 1.65 -6.97
N LEU A 136 -11.83 2.79 -7.06
CA LEU A 136 -11.37 3.94 -7.86
C LEU A 136 -10.04 4.50 -7.32
N SER A 137 -9.90 4.64 -6.00
CA SER A 137 -8.65 5.10 -5.39
C SER A 137 -7.47 4.18 -5.74
N VAL A 138 -7.68 2.86 -5.67
CA VAL A 138 -6.65 1.89 -6.06
C VAL A 138 -6.36 1.95 -7.56
N ALA A 139 -7.39 2.00 -8.41
CA ALA A 139 -7.23 2.09 -9.86
C ALA A 139 -6.35 3.29 -10.27
N LEU A 140 -6.54 4.44 -9.63
CA LEU A 140 -5.76 5.65 -9.90
C LEU A 140 -4.27 5.47 -9.63
N ALA A 141 -3.87 4.61 -8.68
CA ALA A 141 -2.46 4.30 -8.45
C ALA A 141 -1.79 3.64 -9.67
N PHE A 142 -2.56 3.00 -10.54
CA PHE A 142 -2.07 2.34 -11.75
C PHE A 142 -2.16 3.21 -13.01
N ALA A 143 -2.71 4.41 -12.92
CA ALA A 143 -2.96 5.28 -14.08
C ALA A 143 -1.70 5.64 -14.88
N GLY A 144 -0.54 5.77 -14.22
CA GLY A 144 0.74 6.17 -14.80
C GLY A 144 1.65 5.01 -15.23
N ARG A 145 1.21 3.76 -15.24
CA ARG A 145 2.06 2.57 -15.45
C ARG A 145 3.25 2.53 -14.49
N PRO A 146 3.00 2.52 -13.17
CA PRO A 146 4.05 2.65 -12.17
C PRO A 146 5.01 1.45 -12.18
N LEU A 147 6.25 1.68 -11.73
CA LEU A 147 7.23 0.62 -11.41
C LEU A 147 6.92 -0.03 -10.05
N ALA A 148 6.39 0.77 -9.12
CA ALA A 148 6.01 0.31 -7.79
C ALA A 148 4.71 0.97 -7.35
N VAL A 149 3.88 0.22 -6.61
CA VAL A 149 2.66 0.75 -5.98
C VAL A 149 2.72 0.63 -4.46
N PHE A 150 2.22 1.67 -3.79
CA PHE A 150 2.18 1.80 -2.34
C PHE A 150 0.72 1.95 -1.91
N LEU A 151 0.18 0.93 -1.27
CA LEU A 151 -1.24 0.79 -1.00
C LEU A 151 -1.50 0.77 0.51
N ASP A 152 -2.19 1.79 1.02
CA ASP A 152 -2.54 1.84 2.44
C ASP A 152 -3.92 1.21 2.65
N GLU A 153 -3.96 0.00 3.23
CA GLU A 153 -5.15 -0.81 3.50
C GLU A 153 -6.10 -0.95 2.29
N PRO A 154 -5.63 -1.47 1.13
CA PRO A 154 -6.33 -1.37 -0.15
C PRO A 154 -7.71 -2.05 -0.18
N THR A 155 -7.95 -3.05 0.66
CA THR A 155 -9.19 -3.86 0.66
C THR A 155 -10.20 -3.44 1.71
N THR A 156 -9.89 -2.45 2.56
CA THR A 156 -10.81 -1.99 3.60
C THR A 156 -12.10 -1.46 2.99
N GLY A 157 -13.23 -2.01 3.44
CA GLY A 157 -14.57 -1.62 2.98
C GLY A 157 -15.00 -2.23 1.63
N LEU A 158 -14.19 -3.13 1.04
CA LEU A 158 -14.59 -3.93 -0.11
C LEU A 158 -15.41 -5.15 0.32
N ASP A 159 -16.40 -5.51 -0.50
CA ASP A 159 -17.04 -6.81 -0.40
C ASP A 159 -16.09 -7.93 -0.90
N VAL A 160 -16.53 -9.18 -0.75
CA VAL A 160 -15.70 -10.35 -1.07
C VAL A 160 -15.34 -10.40 -2.56
N GLU A 161 -16.27 -10.04 -3.45
CA GLU A 161 -16.06 -10.09 -4.90
C GLU A 161 -15.09 -8.99 -5.36
N ALA A 162 -15.29 -7.75 -4.91
CA ALA A 162 -14.41 -6.62 -5.21
C ALA A 162 -12.99 -6.86 -4.67
N ARG A 163 -12.86 -7.44 -3.46
CA ARG A 163 -11.57 -7.80 -2.87
C ARG A 163 -10.83 -8.85 -3.72
N ARG A 164 -11.52 -9.91 -4.15
CA ARG A 164 -10.92 -10.94 -5.01
C ARG A 164 -10.48 -10.38 -6.36
N SER A 165 -11.30 -9.54 -6.98
CA SER A 165 -10.94 -8.86 -8.23
C SER A 165 -9.71 -7.98 -8.05
N LEU A 166 -9.62 -7.23 -6.97
CA LEU A 166 -8.44 -6.43 -6.65
C LEU A 166 -7.19 -7.30 -6.48
N TRP A 167 -7.27 -8.40 -5.74
CA TRP A 167 -6.15 -9.32 -5.56
C TRP A 167 -5.66 -9.90 -6.89
N GLN A 168 -6.57 -10.26 -7.81
CA GLN A 168 -6.19 -10.72 -9.15
C GLN A 168 -5.39 -9.65 -9.91
N GLU A 169 -5.79 -8.39 -9.86
CA GLU A 169 -5.06 -7.29 -10.47
C GLU A 169 -3.68 -7.06 -9.84
N LEU A 170 -3.58 -7.16 -8.51
CA LEU A 170 -2.29 -7.05 -7.81
C LEU A 170 -1.37 -8.21 -8.15
N HIS A 171 -1.90 -9.45 -8.22
CA HIS A 171 -1.13 -10.61 -8.67
C HIS A 171 -0.65 -10.46 -10.13
N ALA A 172 -1.51 -10.00 -11.04
CA ALA A 172 -1.14 -9.77 -12.43
C ALA A 172 -0.03 -8.71 -12.55
N PHE A 173 -0.11 -7.63 -11.76
CA PHE A 173 0.92 -6.60 -11.72
C PHE A 173 2.25 -7.14 -11.18
N ALA A 174 2.22 -7.92 -10.09
CA ALA A 174 3.41 -8.55 -9.52
C ALA A 174 4.05 -9.56 -10.49
N ALA A 175 3.23 -10.41 -11.15
CA ALA A 175 3.68 -11.37 -12.14
C ALA A 175 4.34 -10.70 -13.37
N ALA A 176 3.96 -9.47 -13.69
CA ALA A 176 4.60 -8.65 -14.72
C ALA A 176 5.91 -7.97 -14.24
N GLY A 177 6.39 -8.28 -13.03
CA GLY A 177 7.60 -7.70 -12.42
C GLY A 177 7.35 -6.40 -11.64
N GLY A 178 6.10 -6.02 -11.44
CA GLY A 178 5.75 -4.86 -10.63
C GLY A 178 6.07 -5.06 -9.15
N THR A 179 6.34 -3.96 -8.47
CA THR A 179 6.69 -3.96 -7.04
C THR A 179 5.51 -3.45 -6.22
N ILE A 180 5.17 -4.11 -5.12
CA ILE A 180 4.05 -3.73 -4.27
C ILE A 180 4.51 -3.62 -2.81
N LEU A 181 4.20 -2.49 -2.16
CA LEU A 181 4.12 -2.41 -0.72
C LEU A 181 2.66 -2.14 -0.34
N LEU A 182 2.09 -3.03 0.44
CA LEU A 182 0.76 -2.82 1.00
C LEU A 182 0.81 -2.83 2.53
N THR A 183 0.02 -1.96 3.15
CA THR A 183 -0.24 -2.07 4.59
C THR A 183 -1.55 -2.81 4.78
N THR A 184 -1.61 -3.66 5.78
CA THR A 184 -2.85 -4.37 6.10
C THR A 184 -2.89 -4.78 7.58
N HIS A 185 -4.08 -5.02 8.08
CA HIS A 185 -4.35 -5.72 9.32
C HIS A 185 -5.10 -7.04 9.07
N TYR A 186 -5.36 -7.38 7.79
CA TYR A 186 -5.99 -8.62 7.37
C TYR A 186 -4.91 -9.66 7.05
N LEU A 187 -4.89 -10.74 7.82
CA LEU A 187 -3.94 -11.85 7.66
C LEU A 187 -4.11 -12.56 6.31
N GLU A 188 -5.37 -12.80 5.91
CA GLU A 188 -5.72 -13.42 4.62
C GLU A 188 -5.12 -12.65 3.42
N GLU A 189 -5.08 -11.32 3.49
CA GLU A 189 -4.49 -10.48 2.45
C GLU A 189 -2.97 -10.66 2.38
N ALA A 190 -2.31 -10.68 3.55
CA ALA A 190 -0.87 -10.92 3.63
C ALA A 190 -0.50 -12.34 3.14
N GLU A 191 -1.26 -13.37 3.55
CA GLU A 191 -1.04 -14.75 3.10
C GLU A 191 -1.25 -14.93 1.60
N THR A 192 -2.27 -14.26 1.05
CA THR A 192 -2.62 -14.40 -0.37
C THR A 192 -1.66 -13.66 -1.30
N LEU A 193 -1.25 -12.45 -0.94
CA LEU A 193 -0.55 -11.55 -1.86
C LEU A 193 0.95 -11.50 -1.62
N ALA A 194 1.40 -11.58 -0.37
CA ALA A 194 2.76 -11.20 -0.03
C ALA A 194 3.78 -12.31 -0.32
N THR A 195 4.88 -11.94 -0.94
CA THR A 195 6.09 -12.77 -0.99
C THR A 195 6.90 -12.66 0.30
N ARG A 196 6.79 -11.52 0.98
CA ARG A 196 7.36 -11.25 2.30
C ARG A 196 6.41 -10.40 3.16
N VAL A 197 6.34 -10.73 4.43
CA VAL A 197 5.60 -10.00 5.45
C VAL A 197 6.61 -9.37 6.40
N VAL A 198 6.39 -8.11 6.74
CA VAL A 198 7.06 -7.44 7.86
C VAL A 198 5.99 -7.12 8.90
N LEU A 199 6.14 -7.69 10.08
CA LEU A 199 5.23 -7.48 11.18
C LEU A 199 5.71 -6.29 12.01
N LEU A 200 4.91 -5.24 12.01
CA LEU A 200 5.16 -4.02 12.78
C LEU A 200 4.32 -4.02 14.06
N ALA A 201 4.98 -3.85 15.20
CA ALA A 201 4.34 -3.72 16.51
C ALA A 201 4.98 -2.57 17.28
N ARG A 202 4.15 -1.69 17.85
CA ARG A 202 4.61 -0.53 18.68
C ARG A 202 5.71 0.30 18.03
N GLY A 203 5.64 0.51 16.72
CA GLY A 203 6.61 1.29 15.97
C GLY A 203 7.93 0.58 15.68
N ARG A 204 8.06 -0.72 15.97
CA ARG A 204 9.25 -1.53 15.71
C ARG A 204 8.91 -2.73 14.84
N ILE A 205 9.87 -3.23 14.06
CA ILE A 205 9.74 -4.50 13.36
C ILE A 205 9.89 -5.62 14.39
N ALA A 206 8.83 -6.41 14.56
CA ALA A 206 8.81 -7.54 15.47
C ALA A 206 9.31 -8.83 14.81
N ALA A 207 8.99 -9.02 13.52
CA ALA A 207 9.45 -10.14 12.71
C ALA A 207 9.35 -9.82 11.22
N GLU A 208 10.12 -10.52 10.39
CA GLU A 208 9.99 -10.51 8.93
C GLU A 208 10.30 -11.89 8.33
N GLY A 209 9.65 -12.23 7.25
CA GLY A 209 9.83 -13.48 6.53
C GLY A 209 8.72 -13.71 5.50
N SER A 210 8.74 -14.83 4.79
CA SER A 210 7.57 -15.25 4.03
C SER A 210 6.41 -15.60 4.98
N PRO A 211 5.15 -15.56 4.53
CA PRO A 211 4.02 -16.01 5.37
C PRO A 211 4.24 -17.39 5.97
N SER A 212 4.77 -18.35 5.20
CA SER A 212 5.08 -19.71 5.66
C SER A 212 6.19 -19.74 6.72
N GLN A 213 7.29 -19.00 6.52
CA GLN A 213 8.38 -18.92 7.50
C GLN A 213 7.91 -18.35 8.85
N LEU A 214 7.07 -17.30 8.81
CA LEU A 214 6.52 -16.72 10.03
C LEU A 214 5.55 -17.68 10.74
N ALA A 215 4.73 -18.41 9.98
CA ALA A 215 3.85 -19.44 10.51
C ALA A 215 4.63 -20.56 11.20
N GLU A 216 5.64 -21.13 10.53
CA GLU A 216 6.49 -22.20 11.08
C GLU A 216 7.22 -21.79 12.35
N ALA A 217 7.73 -20.54 12.39
CA ALA A 217 8.48 -20.04 13.56
C ALA A 217 7.61 -19.76 14.78
N HIS A 218 6.28 -19.57 14.61
CA HIS A 218 5.41 -19.03 15.65
C HIS A 218 4.09 -19.80 15.83
N GLY A 219 4.10 -21.12 15.73
CA GLY A 219 2.96 -21.96 16.13
C GLY A 219 2.14 -22.55 14.98
N GLY A 220 2.57 -22.40 13.72
CA GLY A 220 1.97 -23.09 12.57
C GLY A 220 1.00 -22.25 11.73
N SER A 221 0.68 -21.01 12.15
CA SER A 221 -0.13 -20.08 11.37
C SER A 221 0.38 -18.64 11.46
N LEU A 222 0.10 -17.82 10.42
CA LEU A 222 0.41 -16.41 10.47
C LEU A 222 -0.41 -15.68 11.57
N GLU A 223 -1.59 -16.19 11.90
CA GLU A 223 -2.43 -15.68 12.99
C GLU A 223 -1.76 -15.85 14.34
N GLU A 224 -1.21 -17.03 14.62
CA GLU A 224 -0.47 -17.28 15.88
C GLU A 224 0.80 -16.43 15.95
N ALA A 225 1.53 -16.28 14.84
CA ALA A 225 2.66 -15.36 14.74
C ALA A 225 2.24 -13.92 15.08
N PHE A 226 1.16 -13.44 14.46
CA PHE A 226 0.62 -12.11 14.70
C PHE A 226 0.21 -11.91 16.16
N LEU A 227 -0.56 -12.83 16.74
CA LEU A 227 -1.01 -12.75 18.12
C LEU A 227 0.15 -12.78 19.13
N THR A 228 1.14 -13.65 18.90
CA THR A 228 2.31 -13.78 19.77
C THR A 228 3.16 -12.53 19.77
N LEU A 229 3.44 -11.97 18.58
CA LEU A 229 4.36 -10.84 18.39
C LEU A 229 3.71 -9.47 18.66
N THR A 230 2.37 -9.40 18.66
CA THR A 230 1.64 -8.13 18.91
C THR A 230 1.03 -8.05 20.31
N ARG A 231 0.93 -9.15 21.04
CA ARG A 231 0.48 -9.15 22.44
C ARG A 231 1.40 -8.27 23.27
N SER A 232 0.80 -7.45 24.10
CA SER A 232 1.51 -6.75 25.17
C SER A 232 1.91 -7.78 26.19
N ASP A 233 3.18 -7.91 26.52
CA ASP A 233 3.53 -8.38 27.87
C ASP A 233 2.90 -7.37 28.82
N ALA A 234 1.93 -7.85 29.60
CA ALA A 234 1.20 -7.09 30.60
C ALA A 234 2.12 -6.77 31.77
#